data_467132826d9caa07411d9749a5c9da6b
#
_entry.id   467132826d9caa07411d9749a5c9da6b
#
_cell.length_a   1.000
_cell.length_b   1.000
_cell.length_c   1.000
_cell.angle_alpha   90.00
_cell.angle_beta   90.00
_cell.angle_gamma   90.00
#
_symmetry.space_group_name_H-M   'P 1'
#
loop_
_entity.id
_entity.type
_entity.pdbx_description
1 polymer ?
#
loop_
_entity_poly.entity_id
_entity_poly.type
_entity_poly.pdbx_seq_one_letter_code
_entity_poly.pdbx_strand_id
1 'polypeptide(L)'
;KQIGDVIRLLEARYGDTIIGYHVGGQETAEWFYEKFWDGKYAGYEGPGVEGFKAFLRAKYVTDAALRTAWNNPSITFDNVQTPSVSELTSAQYGNFRNPATQQKAIDFDDFQNSDMADAISLMCKAIKDVVPNKLALAFYGYHFEISGSSRSGHLALNRLLSSPYIDGICAPY
;
A
#
# COMPACT_ATOMS: atom_id res chain seq x y z
N LYS A 1 11.49 -4.03 14.90
CA LYS A 1 12.43 -4.62 15.88
C LYS A 1 12.93 -5.99 15.39
N GLN A 2 12.08 -6.97 15.13
CA GLN A 2 12.47 -8.33 14.74
C GLN A 2 13.34 -8.38 13.47
N ILE A 3 13.01 -7.64 12.41
CA ILE A 3 13.81 -7.58 11.19
C ILE A 3 15.24 -7.11 11.48
N GLY A 4 15.38 -6.02 12.23
CA GLY A 4 16.71 -5.52 12.60
C GLY A 4 17.53 -6.54 13.40
N ASP A 5 16.89 -7.34 14.26
CA ASP A 5 17.58 -8.38 15.03
C ASP A 5 18.09 -9.52 14.12
N VAL A 6 17.26 -9.95 13.15
CA VAL A 6 17.67 -10.95 12.15
C VAL A 6 18.82 -10.43 11.29
N ILE A 7 18.74 -9.18 10.82
CA ILE A 7 19.81 -8.57 10.01
C ILE A 7 21.12 -8.53 10.80
N ARG A 8 21.12 -8.10 12.07
CA ARG A 8 22.34 -8.08 12.91
C ARG A 8 22.95 -9.47 13.04
N LEU A 9 22.13 -10.51 13.21
CA LEU A 9 22.60 -11.88 13.29
C LEU A 9 23.26 -12.35 11.99
N LEU A 10 22.66 -12.04 10.84
CA LEU A 10 23.18 -12.37 9.52
C LEU A 10 24.47 -11.61 9.21
N GLU A 11 24.53 -10.33 9.52
CA GLU A 11 25.72 -9.50 9.34
C GLU A 11 26.89 -9.96 10.19
N ALA A 12 26.65 -10.34 11.44
CA ALA A 12 27.69 -10.85 12.31
C ALA A 12 28.35 -12.14 11.78
N ARG A 13 27.66 -12.89 10.93
CA ARG A 13 28.10 -14.17 10.43
C ARG A 13 28.51 -14.18 8.96
N TYR A 14 27.83 -13.38 8.14
CA TYR A 14 27.93 -13.42 6.68
C TYR A 14 28.05 -12.02 6.05
N GLY A 15 28.27 -10.98 6.86
CA GLY A 15 28.21 -9.61 6.39
C GLY A 15 29.10 -9.30 5.18
N ASP A 16 30.29 -9.89 5.09
CA ASP A 16 31.21 -9.68 3.98
C ASP A 16 30.72 -10.26 2.65
N THR A 17 29.75 -11.19 2.68
CA THR A 17 29.21 -11.85 1.48
C THR A 17 27.80 -11.36 1.09
N ILE A 18 27.10 -10.71 2.01
CA ILE A 18 25.76 -10.16 1.77
C ILE A 18 25.88 -8.79 1.12
N ILE A 19 25.31 -8.60 -0.07
CA ILE A 19 25.26 -7.31 -0.77
C ILE A 19 24.01 -6.49 -0.45
N GLY A 20 22.95 -7.13 0.05
CA GLY A 20 21.68 -6.49 0.35
C GLY A 20 20.64 -7.47 0.85
N TYR A 21 19.48 -6.94 1.18
CA TYR A 21 18.35 -7.68 1.70
C TYR A 21 17.10 -7.40 0.85
N HIS A 22 16.37 -8.45 0.56
CA HIS A 22 15.10 -8.37 -0.13
C HIS A 22 13.98 -8.60 0.88
N VAL A 23 13.12 -7.59 1.11
CA VAL A 23 11.98 -7.73 2.01
C VAL A 23 10.83 -8.44 1.28
N GLY A 24 10.38 -9.53 1.87
CA GLY A 24 9.14 -10.19 1.48
C GLY A 24 8.03 -9.87 2.47
N GLY A 25 6.81 -9.87 1.99
CA GLY A 25 5.63 -9.65 2.82
C GLY A 25 4.39 -10.30 2.25
N GLN A 26 3.35 -10.34 3.06
CA GLN A 26 2.08 -10.94 2.71
C GLN A 26 2.19 -12.44 2.34
N GLU A 27 1.19 -12.98 1.66
CA GLU A 27 1.04 -14.41 1.42
C GLU A 27 2.14 -15.01 0.51
N THR A 28 2.61 -14.24 -0.48
CA THR A 28 3.53 -14.72 -1.52
C THR A 28 4.93 -14.12 -1.45
N ALA A 29 5.22 -13.33 -0.43
CA ALA A 29 6.39 -12.45 -0.32
C ALA A 29 6.41 -11.29 -1.35
N GLU A 30 5.43 -11.21 -2.23
CA GLU A 30 5.34 -10.25 -3.33
C GLU A 30 4.51 -9.01 -2.98
N TRP A 31 4.10 -8.87 -1.72
CA TRP A 31 3.37 -7.71 -1.20
C TRP A 31 1.95 -7.52 -1.77
N PHE A 32 1.27 -8.60 -2.10
CA PHE A 32 -0.15 -8.55 -2.43
C PHE A 32 -1.01 -8.64 -1.18
N TYR A 33 -2.16 -7.99 -1.19
CA TYR A 33 -3.17 -8.21 -0.16
C TYR A 33 -3.67 -9.66 -0.20
N GLU A 34 -3.87 -10.25 0.98
CA GLU A 34 -4.24 -11.66 1.13
C GLU A 34 -5.46 -12.01 0.29
N LYS A 35 -5.33 -13.05 -0.53
CA LYS A 35 -6.41 -13.59 -1.39
C LYS A 35 -7.05 -12.60 -2.35
N PHE A 36 -6.33 -11.56 -2.77
CA PHE A 36 -6.90 -10.61 -3.72
C PHE A 36 -7.26 -11.27 -5.07
N TRP A 37 -6.53 -12.32 -5.50
CA TRP A 37 -6.85 -13.14 -6.68
C TRP A 37 -8.15 -13.94 -6.53
N ASP A 38 -8.55 -14.31 -5.31
CA ASP A 38 -9.82 -14.95 -5.00
C ASP A 38 -10.98 -13.96 -4.92
N GLY A 39 -10.77 -12.71 -5.32
CA GLY A 39 -11.77 -11.66 -5.23
C GLY A 39 -12.06 -11.19 -3.80
N LYS A 40 -11.16 -11.46 -2.87
CA LYS A 40 -11.25 -10.93 -1.49
C LYS A 40 -10.78 -9.49 -1.44
N TYR A 41 -11.29 -8.77 -0.47
CA TYR A 41 -10.98 -7.36 -0.24
C TYR A 41 -10.46 -7.19 1.17
N ALA A 42 -9.31 -6.55 1.31
CA ALA A 42 -8.70 -6.20 2.59
C ALA A 42 -9.16 -4.81 3.09
N GLY A 43 -8.83 -4.47 4.32
CA GLY A 43 -9.04 -3.14 4.87
C GLY A 43 -10.41 -2.90 5.50
N TYR A 44 -11.17 -3.97 5.77
CA TYR A 44 -12.48 -3.92 6.44
C TYR A 44 -12.40 -4.14 7.95
N GLU A 45 -11.27 -4.60 8.44
CA GLU A 45 -10.98 -4.77 9.86
C GLU A 45 -10.71 -3.41 10.53
N GLY A 46 -10.81 -3.38 11.87
CA GLY A 46 -10.61 -2.15 12.64
C GLY A 46 -9.38 -1.32 12.26
N PRO A 47 -8.18 -1.92 12.18
CA PRO A 47 -6.98 -1.18 11.74
C PRO A 47 -7.08 -0.60 10.33
N GLY A 48 -7.66 -1.32 9.38
CA GLY A 48 -7.85 -0.85 8.01
C GLY A 48 -8.82 0.33 7.93
N VAL A 49 -9.94 0.27 8.66
CA VAL A 49 -10.91 1.37 8.75
C VAL A 49 -10.27 2.62 9.34
N GLU A 50 -9.52 2.49 10.43
CA GLU A 50 -8.85 3.64 11.08
C GLU A 50 -7.71 4.18 10.20
N GLY A 51 -6.96 3.33 9.51
CA GLY A 51 -5.97 3.74 8.51
C GLY A 51 -6.61 4.56 7.38
N PHE A 52 -7.74 4.11 6.86
CA PHE A 52 -8.48 4.84 5.83
C PHE A 52 -8.97 6.20 6.33
N LYS A 53 -9.52 6.29 7.54
CA LYS A 53 -9.88 7.57 8.15
C LYS A 53 -8.68 8.51 8.29
N ALA A 54 -7.54 8.00 8.73
CA ALA A 54 -6.30 8.78 8.85
C ALA A 54 -5.83 9.29 7.48
N PHE A 55 -5.85 8.44 6.46
CA PHE A 55 -5.55 8.83 5.07
C PHE A 55 -6.45 9.96 4.58
N LEU A 56 -7.77 9.86 4.80
CA LEU A 56 -8.72 10.89 4.40
C LEU A 56 -8.52 12.21 5.15
N ARG A 57 -8.19 12.16 6.45
CA ARG A 57 -7.84 13.38 7.21
C ARG A 57 -6.60 14.06 6.63
N ALA A 58 -5.59 13.31 6.25
CA ALA A 58 -4.40 13.86 5.61
C ALA A 58 -4.70 14.44 4.21
N LYS A 59 -5.56 13.78 3.42
CA LYS A 59 -5.91 14.18 2.06
C LYS A 59 -6.82 15.41 2.02
N TYR A 60 -7.86 15.46 2.84
CA TYR A 60 -8.92 16.48 2.77
C TYR A 60 -8.83 17.56 3.85
N VAL A 61 -8.15 17.30 4.94
CA VAL A 61 -7.91 18.23 6.06
C VAL A 61 -9.19 18.61 6.84
N THR A 62 -10.31 18.81 6.17
CA THR A 62 -11.60 19.20 6.78
C THR A 62 -12.75 18.32 6.30
N ASP A 63 -13.75 18.13 7.18
CA ASP A 63 -15.00 17.45 6.80
C ASP A 63 -15.73 18.16 5.63
N ALA A 64 -15.60 19.48 5.53
CA ALA A 64 -16.22 20.23 4.44
C ALA A 64 -15.62 19.87 3.08
N ALA A 65 -14.29 19.72 3.01
CA ALA A 65 -13.62 19.28 1.78
C ALA A 65 -13.98 17.82 1.43
N LEU A 66 -14.05 16.94 2.42
CA LEU A 66 -14.49 15.55 2.24
C LEU A 66 -15.93 15.48 1.70
N ARG A 67 -16.86 16.25 2.29
CA ARG A 67 -18.26 16.35 1.82
C ARG A 67 -18.36 16.78 0.38
N THR A 68 -17.60 17.80 0.00
CA THR A 68 -17.55 18.28 -1.37
C THR A 68 -17.00 17.22 -2.32
N ALA A 69 -15.89 16.57 -1.97
CA ALA A 69 -15.26 15.57 -2.81
C ALA A 69 -16.16 14.34 -3.04
N TRP A 70 -16.87 13.88 -2.00
CA TRP A 70 -17.73 12.71 -2.09
C TRP A 70 -19.19 13.03 -2.47
N ASN A 71 -19.50 14.32 -2.70
CA ASN A 71 -20.87 14.80 -2.92
C ASN A 71 -21.86 14.24 -1.87
N ASN A 72 -21.42 14.23 -0.61
CA ASN A 72 -22.19 13.68 0.51
C ASN A 72 -22.20 14.69 1.68
N PRO A 73 -23.31 15.40 1.91
CA PRO A 73 -23.38 16.47 2.91
C PRO A 73 -23.33 15.98 4.36
N SER A 74 -23.55 14.69 4.60
CA SER A 74 -23.59 14.10 5.95
C SER A 74 -22.30 13.39 6.38
N ILE A 75 -21.34 13.22 5.46
CA ILE A 75 -20.11 12.52 5.78
C ILE A 75 -19.18 13.34 6.67
N THR A 76 -18.52 12.70 7.58
CA THR A 76 -17.44 13.23 8.43
C THR A 76 -16.33 12.20 8.54
N PHE A 77 -15.13 12.60 8.93
CA PHE A 77 -14.04 11.64 9.18
C PHE A 77 -14.40 10.58 10.23
N ASP A 78 -15.28 10.90 11.16
CA ASP A 78 -15.66 9.97 12.24
C ASP A 78 -16.67 8.92 11.78
N ASN A 79 -17.59 9.26 10.86
CA ASN A 79 -18.61 8.33 10.38
C ASN A 79 -18.25 7.64 9.05
N VAL A 80 -17.06 7.90 8.50
CA VAL A 80 -16.57 7.20 7.31
C VAL A 80 -16.55 5.69 7.52
N GLN A 81 -17.06 4.99 6.52
CA GLN A 81 -16.93 3.54 6.38
C GLN A 81 -16.17 3.22 5.08
N THR A 82 -15.45 2.12 5.05
CA THR A 82 -14.84 1.60 3.82
C THR A 82 -15.93 1.36 2.76
N PRO A 83 -15.61 1.46 1.46
CA PRO A 83 -16.56 1.14 0.40
C PRO A 83 -17.03 -0.31 0.51
N SER A 84 -18.29 -0.58 0.22
CA SER A 84 -18.78 -1.94 0.03
C SER A 84 -18.13 -2.59 -1.20
N VAL A 85 -18.14 -3.93 -1.25
CA VAL A 85 -17.65 -4.67 -2.42
C VAL A 85 -18.37 -4.23 -3.70
N SER A 86 -19.67 -3.95 -3.63
CA SER A 86 -20.43 -3.47 -4.78
C SER A 86 -19.98 -2.08 -5.25
N GLU A 87 -19.62 -1.17 -4.34
CA GLU A 87 -19.04 0.13 -4.71
C GLU A 87 -17.67 -0.05 -5.39
N LEU A 88 -16.86 -1.01 -4.95
CA LEU A 88 -15.54 -1.29 -5.53
C LEU A 88 -15.63 -2.00 -6.89
N THR A 89 -16.69 -2.75 -7.18
CA THR A 89 -16.85 -3.50 -8.43
C THR A 89 -17.70 -2.79 -9.47
N SER A 90 -18.38 -1.71 -9.14
CA SER A 90 -19.30 -0.97 -10.02
C SER A 90 -18.61 0.04 -10.95
N ALA A 91 -17.50 -0.34 -11.59
CA ALA A 91 -16.85 0.55 -12.55
C ALA A 91 -17.74 0.78 -13.79
N GLN A 92 -17.99 2.07 -14.13
CA GLN A 92 -18.81 2.42 -15.29
C GLN A 92 -18.04 2.38 -16.62
N TYR A 93 -16.70 2.45 -16.57
CA TYR A 93 -15.82 2.59 -17.72
C TYR A 93 -14.69 1.56 -17.70
N GLY A 94 -15.02 0.27 -17.58
CA GLY A 94 -14.03 -0.79 -17.45
C GLY A 94 -13.28 -0.67 -16.12
N ASN A 95 -11.97 -0.45 -16.19
CA ASN A 95 -11.13 -0.27 -14.99
C ASN A 95 -11.11 1.17 -14.45
N PHE A 96 -11.74 2.13 -15.16
CA PHE A 96 -11.73 3.52 -14.77
C PHE A 96 -12.98 3.88 -13.95
N ARG A 97 -12.78 4.71 -12.94
CA ARG A 97 -13.85 5.22 -12.08
C ARG A 97 -14.18 6.65 -12.42
N ASN A 98 -15.45 7.01 -12.26
CA ASN A 98 -15.91 8.39 -12.41
C ASN A 98 -15.75 9.13 -11.06
N PRO A 99 -14.84 10.14 -10.95
CA PRO A 99 -14.65 10.86 -9.70
C PRO A 99 -15.92 11.59 -9.20
N ALA A 100 -16.81 12.00 -10.08
CA ALA A 100 -18.05 12.69 -9.68
C ALA A 100 -19.01 11.79 -8.87
N THR A 101 -18.93 10.47 -9.03
CA THR A 101 -19.87 9.51 -8.41
C THR A 101 -19.18 8.39 -7.63
N GLN A 102 -17.88 8.19 -7.81
CA GLN A 102 -17.14 7.06 -7.25
C GLN A 102 -15.89 7.49 -6.44
N GLN A 103 -15.84 8.76 -6.00
CA GLN A 103 -14.65 9.29 -5.31
C GLN A 103 -14.30 8.51 -4.05
N LYS A 104 -15.28 8.02 -3.29
CA LYS A 104 -15.06 7.15 -2.12
C LYS A 104 -14.26 5.89 -2.47
N ALA A 105 -14.59 5.23 -3.58
CA ALA A 105 -13.88 4.04 -4.04
C ALA A 105 -12.47 4.37 -4.56
N ILE A 106 -12.31 5.52 -5.24
CA ILE A 106 -11.01 6.02 -5.68
C ILE A 106 -10.10 6.28 -4.47
N ASP A 107 -10.61 6.96 -3.45
CA ASP A 107 -9.85 7.25 -2.24
C ASP A 107 -9.43 5.98 -1.50
N PHE A 108 -10.27 4.95 -1.51
CA PHE A 108 -9.93 3.68 -0.87
C PHE A 108 -8.88 2.91 -1.66
N ASP A 109 -8.95 2.90 -2.98
CA ASP A 109 -7.92 2.34 -3.84
C ASP A 109 -6.58 3.09 -3.63
N ASP A 110 -6.59 4.42 -3.60
CA ASP A 110 -5.41 5.24 -3.29
C ASP A 110 -4.82 4.93 -1.91
N PHE A 111 -5.70 4.78 -0.91
CA PHE A 111 -5.29 4.41 0.45
C PHE A 111 -4.59 3.06 0.46
N GLN A 112 -5.21 2.01 -0.08
CA GLN A 112 -4.65 0.66 -0.05
C GLN A 112 -3.30 0.57 -0.76
N ASN A 113 -3.18 1.20 -1.92
CA ASN A 113 -1.92 1.20 -2.67
C ASN A 113 -0.83 2.01 -1.94
N SER A 114 -1.17 3.13 -1.33
CA SER A 114 -0.25 3.94 -0.54
C SER A 114 0.21 3.22 0.73
N ASP A 115 -0.71 2.58 1.43
CA ASP A 115 -0.44 1.82 2.66
C ASP A 115 0.53 0.66 2.40
N MET A 116 0.35 -0.06 1.28
CA MET A 116 1.28 -1.12 0.86
C MET A 116 2.69 -0.56 0.59
N ALA A 117 2.79 0.54 -0.15
CA ALA A 117 4.07 1.18 -0.44
C ALA A 117 4.76 1.68 0.85
N ASP A 118 3.99 2.23 1.79
CA ASP A 118 4.49 2.67 3.09
C ASP A 118 4.97 1.50 3.96
N ALA A 119 4.25 0.38 3.95
CA ALA A 119 4.65 -0.83 4.66
C ALA A 119 6.00 -1.37 4.13
N ILE A 120 6.18 -1.44 2.81
CA ILE A 120 7.44 -1.83 2.18
C ILE A 120 8.56 -0.86 2.58
N SER A 121 8.31 0.45 2.48
CA SER A 121 9.27 1.49 2.85
C SER A 121 9.70 1.36 4.32
N LEU A 122 8.76 1.08 5.22
CA LEU A 122 9.05 0.85 6.64
C LEU A 122 9.95 -0.37 6.86
N MET A 123 9.75 -1.45 6.11
CA MET A 123 10.59 -2.64 6.17
C MET A 123 12.00 -2.37 5.63
N CYS A 124 12.10 -1.66 4.50
CA CYS A 124 13.39 -1.23 3.95
C CYS A 124 14.12 -0.27 4.91
N LYS A 125 13.39 0.63 5.58
CA LYS A 125 13.96 1.48 6.64
C LYS A 125 14.59 0.64 7.75
N ALA A 126 13.93 -0.42 8.17
CA ALA A 126 14.48 -1.29 9.22
C ALA A 126 15.80 -1.99 8.80
N ILE A 127 16.02 -2.22 7.49
CA ILE A 127 17.30 -2.65 6.94
C ILE A 127 18.32 -1.53 7.05
N LYS A 128 17.97 -0.34 6.52
CA LYS A 128 18.88 0.82 6.48
C LYS A 128 19.28 1.31 7.87
N ASP A 129 18.42 1.17 8.88
CA ASP A 129 18.73 1.50 10.27
C ASP A 129 19.85 0.59 10.86
N VAL A 130 20.08 -0.60 10.29
CA VAL A 130 21.14 -1.53 10.74
C VAL A 130 22.35 -1.49 9.80
N VAL A 131 22.11 -1.48 8.48
CA VAL A 131 23.14 -1.60 7.44
C VAL A 131 22.89 -0.58 6.32
N PRO A 132 23.16 0.71 6.55
CA PRO A 132 22.79 1.81 5.64
C PRO A 132 23.43 1.68 4.24
N ASN A 133 24.56 0.99 4.14
CA ASN A 133 25.34 0.87 2.90
C ASN A 133 24.97 -0.37 2.06
N LYS A 134 24.07 -1.22 2.53
CA LYS A 134 23.61 -2.40 1.80
C LYS A 134 22.30 -2.16 1.09
N LEU A 135 22.07 -2.88 -0.01
CA LEU A 135 20.84 -2.73 -0.79
C LEU A 135 19.62 -3.20 0.01
N ALA A 136 18.54 -2.43 -0.11
CA ALA A 136 17.21 -2.80 0.37
C ALA A 136 16.28 -2.89 -0.85
N LEU A 137 15.75 -4.08 -1.11
CA LEU A 137 14.96 -4.42 -2.28
C LEU A 137 13.60 -4.98 -1.87
N ALA A 138 12.60 -4.85 -2.75
CA ALA A 138 11.30 -5.46 -2.56
C ALA A 138 10.68 -5.88 -3.91
N PHE A 139 9.78 -6.85 -3.86
CA PHE A 139 8.88 -7.12 -4.99
C PHE A 139 7.80 -6.04 -5.05
N TYR A 140 7.68 -5.37 -6.18
CA TYR A 140 6.64 -4.38 -6.41
C TYR A 140 6.52 -4.01 -7.90
N GLY A 141 5.34 -3.48 -8.31
CA GLY A 141 5.16 -2.98 -9.67
C GLY A 141 4.58 -4.00 -10.64
N TYR A 142 3.84 -4.96 -10.16
CA TYR A 142 3.17 -6.03 -10.93
C TYR A 142 1.94 -5.52 -11.70
N HIS A 143 2.12 -4.49 -12.54
CA HIS A 143 1.00 -3.82 -13.20
C HIS A 143 0.41 -4.63 -14.36
N PHE A 144 1.26 -5.34 -15.10
CA PHE A 144 0.84 -6.04 -16.32
C PHE A 144 0.18 -7.37 -16.01
N GLU A 145 0.69 -8.11 -15.03
CA GLU A 145 0.19 -9.44 -14.68
C GLU A 145 -1.18 -9.42 -14.01
N ILE A 146 -1.46 -8.38 -13.22
CA ILE A 146 -2.69 -8.29 -12.43
C ILE A 146 -3.77 -7.43 -13.05
N SER A 147 -3.68 -7.18 -14.35
CA SER A 147 -4.73 -6.51 -15.14
C SER A 147 -5.23 -5.19 -14.53
N GLY A 148 -4.34 -4.41 -13.92
CA GLY A 148 -4.68 -3.12 -13.32
C GLY A 148 -5.59 -3.21 -12.09
N SER A 149 -5.61 -4.34 -11.37
CA SER A 149 -6.41 -4.46 -10.17
C SER A 149 -5.93 -3.49 -9.08
N SER A 150 -6.74 -2.49 -8.76
CA SER A 150 -6.49 -1.55 -7.65
C SER A 150 -6.34 -2.25 -6.30
N ARG A 151 -6.88 -3.47 -6.17
CA ARG A 151 -6.86 -4.29 -4.97
C ARG A 151 -5.52 -4.97 -4.70
N SER A 152 -4.61 -4.98 -5.67
CA SER A 152 -3.31 -5.63 -5.52
C SER A 152 -2.38 -4.92 -4.53
N GLY A 153 -2.51 -3.61 -4.40
CA GLY A 153 -1.60 -2.77 -3.63
C GLY A 153 -0.41 -2.24 -4.42
N HIS A 154 -0.32 -2.49 -5.74
CA HIS A 154 0.88 -2.24 -6.56
C HIS A 154 0.83 -0.95 -7.39
N LEU A 155 -0.16 -0.08 -7.22
CA LEU A 155 -0.32 1.12 -8.06
C LEU A 155 0.36 2.39 -7.52
N ALA A 156 0.99 2.35 -6.35
CA ALA A 156 1.69 3.51 -5.75
C ALA A 156 3.21 3.51 -6.03
N LEU A 157 3.62 3.15 -7.25
CA LEU A 157 5.03 3.02 -7.62
C LEU A 157 5.83 4.30 -7.36
N ASN A 158 5.29 5.46 -7.74
CA ASN A 158 5.95 6.74 -7.51
C ASN A 158 6.22 7.00 -6.01
N ARG A 159 5.26 6.66 -5.15
CA ARG A 159 5.41 6.79 -3.69
C ARG A 159 6.56 5.92 -3.17
N LEU A 160 6.62 4.69 -3.61
CA LEU A 160 7.66 3.75 -3.20
C LEU A 160 9.04 4.18 -3.71
N LEU A 161 9.17 4.52 -4.99
CA LEU A 161 10.44 4.97 -5.57
C LEU A 161 10.93 6.32 -5.02
N SER A 162 10.04 7.11 -4.42
CA SER A 162 10.41 8.35 -3.71
C SER A 162 10.89 8.09 -2.28
N SER A 163 10.80 6.86 -1.78
CA SER A 163 11.28 6.51 -0.44
C SER A 163 12.83 6.54 -0.40
N PRO A 164 13.44 7.18 0.61
CA PRO A 164 14.89 7.18 0.75
C PRO A 164 15.46 5.85 1.26
N TYR A 165 14.63 4.86 1.51
CA TYR A 165 15.01 3.60 2.14
C TYR A 165 15.06 2.42 1.17
N ILE A 166 14.53 2.56 -0.05
CA ILE A 166 14.53 1.50 -1.05
C ILE A 166 15.57 1.82 -2.14
N ASP A 167 16.37 0.84 -2.52
CA ASP A 167 17.38 0.99 -3.57
C ASP A 167 16.90 0.42 -4.91
N GLY A 168 15.91 -0.46 -4.88
CA GLY A 168 15.35 -1.04 -6.09
C GLY A 168 14.14 -1.92 -5.86
N ILE A 169 13.42 -2.16 -6.92
CA ILE A 169 12.27 -3.06 -6.96
C ILE A 169 12.52 -4.20 -7.93
N CYS A 170 11.91 -5.33 -7.64
CA CYS A 170 11.87 -6.48 -8.53
C CYS A 170 10.44 -6.68 -9.00
N ALA A 171 10.23 -6.66 -10.31
CA ALA A 171 8.95 -6.93 -10.94
C ALA A 171 9.17 -8.01 -12.01
N PRO A 172 8.13 -8.77 -12.39
CA PRO A 172 8.30 -9.84 -13.37
C PRO A 172 8.70 -9.32 -14.74
N TYR A 173 8.29 -8.12 -15.15
CA TYR A 173 8.65 -7.50 -16.43
C TYR A 173 8.62 -5.96 -16.34
#